data_e5908727ce96ab3782f43669cfc4a429
#
_entry.id   e5908727ce96ab3782f43669cfc4a429
#
_cell.length_a   1.000
_cell.length_b   1.000
_cell.length_c   1.000
_cell.angle_alpha   90.00
_cell.angle_beta   90.00
_cell.angle_gamma   90.00
#
_symmetry.space_group_name_H-M   'P 1'
#
loop_
_entity.id
_entity.type
_entity.pdbx_description
1 polymer ?
#
loop_
_entity_poly.entity_id
_entity_poly.type
_entity_poly.pdbx_seq_one_letter_code
_entity_poly.pdbx_strand_id
1 'polypeptide(L)'
;MVEGFNPVRYSKITEKNPREIVMLVGNGCKWRKCRFCNYHLDSSPDEKMNFLINKEALLQVTGLYHELEVINSGSFVDLDNNTIELIKDICKEKKIDIIHFECHWMHKDVVKDFKKMFEKIGVKTIIKLGLETFDYDFRESVLVKGIDEKEPEKIAKYFDEINLLQGIKGQTKVSMINDIDIGFEYFSRVCVNIMVENGMPVKPDRNVIEEFMKDVYPKYKDNERVDILIENTDFGVGKNMD
;
A
#
# COMPACT_ATOMS: atom_id res chain seq x y z
N MET A 1 11.62 0.37 16.00
CA MET A 1 11.40 1.70 15.37
C MET A 1 12.71 2.46 15.38
N VAL A 2 12.96 3.27 14.36
CA VAL A 2 14.18 4.11 14.29
C VAL A 2 14.02 5.28 15.26
N GLU A 3 15.06 5.58 16.03
CA GLU A 3 15.07 6.70 16.98
C GLU A 3 14.87 8.02 16.24
N GLY A 4 13.93 8.85 16.70
CA GLY A 4 13.58 10.12 16.06
C GLY A 4 12.57 10.03 14.90
N PHE A 5 12.09 8.84 14.52
CA PHE A 5 11.01 8.68 13.54
C PHE A 5 9.66 8.72 14.28
N ASN A 6 8.96 9.83 14.17
CA ASN A 6 7.61 10.03 14.72
C ASN A 6 6.66 10.49 13.60
N PRO A 7 6.15 9.57 12.80
CA PRO A 7 5.39 9.91 11.62
C PRO A 7 3.95 10.31 11.95
N VAL A 8 3.35 11.13 11.09
CA VAL A 8 1.89 11.33 11.03
C VAL A 8 1.24 10.01 10.65
N ARG A 9 0.33 9.49 11.48
CA ARG A 9 -0.28 8.16 11.33
C ARG A 9 -1.75 8.19 10.90
N TYR A 10 -2.34 9.36 10.78
CA TYR A 10 -3.70 9.54 10.29
C TYR A 10 -3.78 10.74 9.36
N SER A 11 -4.51 10.59 8.27
CA SER A 11 -4.80 11.68 7.33
C SER A 11 -6.13 11.43 6.60
N LYS A 12 -6.52 12.41 5.79
CA LYS A 12 -7.68 12.35 4.89
C LYS A 12 -7.23 12.56 3.47
N ILE A 13 -7.62 11.65 2.58
CA ILE A 13 -7.47 11.79 1.14
C ILE A 13 -8.77 12.45 0.65
N THR A 14 -8.69 13.64 0.04
CA THR A 14 -9.86 14.49 -0.22
C THR A 14 -10.17 14.68 -1.70
N GLU A 15 -9.16 14.59 -2.56
CA GLU A 15 -9.31 14.97 -3.98
C GLU A 15 -9.83 13.81 -4.83
N LYS A 16 -9.13 12.67 -4.80
CA LYS A 16 -9.44 11.51 -5.62
C LYS A 16 -9.67 10.30 -4.72
N ASN A 17 -10.77 9.57 -4.96
CA ASN A 17 -11.17 8.44 -4.10
C ASN A 17 -11.15 8.82 -2.61
N PRO A 18 -12.04 9.77 -2.17
CA PRO A 18 -12.00 10.33 -0.82
C PRO A 18 -12.14 9.23 0.25
N ARG A 19 -11.20 9.18 1.17
CA ARG A 19 -11.16 8.19 2.26
C ARG A 19 -10.29 8.66 3.41
N GLU A 20 -10.45 8.07 4.56
CA GLU A 20 -9.51 8.23 5.66
C GLU A 20 -8.39 7.21 5.54
N ILE A 21 -7.19 7.55 5.95
CA ILE A 21 -6.03 6.65 5.91
C ILE A 21 -5.33 6.63 7.26
N VAL A 22 -4.97 5.43 7.73
CA VAL A 22 -4.14 5.21 8.92
C VAL A 22 -2.90 4.42 8.57
N MET A 23 -1.76 4.82 9.16
CA MET A 23 -0.50 4.10 9.08
C MET A 23 -0.22 3.41 10.40
N LEU A 24 -0.34 2.08 10.43
CA LEU A 24 -0.24 1.27 11.64
C LEU A 24 1.13 0.58 11.75
N VAL A 25 1.50 0.24 12.97
CA VAL A 25 2.72 -0.52 13.26
C VAL A 25 2.35 -1.99 13.42
N GLY A 26 3.08 -2.86 12.74
CA GLY A 26 2.98 -4.30 12.88
C GLY A 26 4.29 -4.95 13.30
N ASN A 27 4.30 -6.30 13.35
CA ASN A 27 5.48 -7.09 13.66
C ASN A 27 6.54 -7.09 12.54
N GLY A 28 6.23 -6.40 11.44
CA GLY A 28 7.10 -6.18 10.29
C GLY A 28 7.01 -7.27 9.23
N CYS A 29 7.27 -6.86 8.01
CA CYS A 29 7.20 -7.70 6.83
C CYS A 29 8.09 -8.95 6.96
N LYS A 30 7.53 -10.15 6.77
CA LYS A 30 8.28 -11.42 6.82
C LYS A 30 9.15 -11.66 5.60
N TRP A 31 8.83 -11.04 4.47
CA TRP A 31 9.64 -11.19 3.24
C TRP A 31 10.99 -10.47 3.38
N ARG A 32 11.02 -9.20 3.69
CA ARG A 32 12.21 -8.35 3.95
C ARG A 32 13.35 -8.41 2.92
N LYS A 33 13.09 -8.87 1.70
CA LYS A 33 14.12 -9.01 0.66
C LYS A 33 14.01 -7.98 -0.45
N CYS A 34 12.94 -7.18 -0.46
CA CYS A 34 12.73 -6.14 -1.46
C CYS A 34 13.87 -5.12 -1.41
N ARG A 35 14.57 -4.95 -2.53
CA ARG A 35 15.79 -4.10 -2.60
C ARG A 35 15.49 -2.60 -2.68
N PHE A 36 14.23 -2.22 -2.75
CA PHE A 36 13.74 -0.84 -2.81
C PHE A 36 13.04 -0.38 -1.52
N CYS A 37 12.67 -1.29 -0.62
CA CYS A 37 11.75 -1.02 0.48
C CYS A 37 12.47 -0.94 1.82
N ASN A 38 12.28 0.17 2.54
CA ASN A 38 12.77 0.39 3.91
C ASN A 38 11.65 0.44 4.96
N TYR A 39 10.40 0.15 4.59
CA TYR A 39 9.24 0.23 5.50
C TYR A 39 9.35 -0.67 6.73
N HIS A 40 10.13 -1.75 6.64
CA HIS A 40 10.44 -2.61 7.78
C HIS A 40 11.08 -1.88 8.97
N LEU A 41 11.59 -0.66 8.77
CA LEU A 41 12.12 0.19 9.84
C LEU A 41 11.02 0.75 10.75
N ASP A 42 9.77 0.87 10.25
CA ASP A 42 8.59 1.24 11.05
C ASP A 42 7.86 -0.02 11.52
N SER A 43 8.54 -0.89 12.24
CA SER A 43 7.97 -2.11 12.80
C SER A 43 8.58 -2.42 14.16
N SER A 44 7.87 -3.19 14.99
CA SER A 44 8.35 -3.59 16.31
C SER A 44 7.78 -4.97 16.67
N PRO A 45 8.56 -5.83 17.32
CA PRO A 45 8.06 -7.09 17.88
C PRO A 45 7.26 -6.91 19.17
N ASP A 46 7.19 -5.71 19.73
CA ASP A 46 6.42 -5.40 20.95
C ASP A 46 4.96 -5.13 20.58
N GLU A 47 4.13 -6.17 20.56
CA GLU A 47 2.71 -6.09 20.23
C GLU A 47 1.91 -5.14 21.14
N LYS A 48 2.30 -5.01 22.41
CA LYS A 48 1.62 -4.10 23.34
C LYS A 48 1.87 -2.64 22.97
N MET A 49 3.12 -2.31 22.64
CA MET A 49 3.48 -0.99 22.19
C MET A 49 2.84 -0.70 20.81
N ASN A 50 2.89 -1.65 19.88
CA ASN A 50 2.23 -1.53 18.58
C ASN A 50 0.74 -1.22 18.75
N PHE A 51 0.04 -1.96 19.60
CA PHE A 51 -1.38 -1.72 19.87
C PHE A 51 -1.66 -0.32 20.42
N LEU A 52 -0.82 0.20 21.33
CA LEU A 52 -1.01 1.55 21.88
C LEU A 52 -0.87 2.62 20.78
N ILE A 53 0.16 2.51 19.94
CA ILE A 53 0.38 3.43 18.80
C ILE A 53 -0.78 3.34 17.81
N ASN A 54 -1.19 2.11 17.45
CA ASN A 54 -2.27 1.87 16.51
C ASN A 54 -3.61 2.40 17.02
N LYS A 55 -3.87 2.25 18.33
CA LYS A 55 -5.06 2.77 18.97
C LYS A 55 -5.12 4.30 18.86
N GLU A 56 -4.03 5.01 19.08
CA GLU A 56 -3.99 6.47 18.95
C GLU A 56 -4.29 6.93 17.52
N ALA A 57 -3.77 6.22 16.51
CA ALA A 57 -4.06 6.51 15.12
C ALA A 57 -5.53 6.21 14.77
N LEU A 58 -6.03 5.04 15.16
CA LEU A 58 -7.39 4.57 14.86
C LEU A 58 -8.48 5.42 15.53
N LEU A 59 -8.23 5.95 16.73
CA LEU A 59 -9.19 6.84 17.42
C LEU A 59 -9.39 8.19 16.70
N GLN A 60 -8.55 8.55 15.74
CA GLN A 60 -8.73 9.75 14.91
C GLN A 60 -9.71 9.53 13.76
N VAL A 61 -10.05 8.27 13.42
CA VAL A 61 -11.00 7.95 12.36
C VAL A 61 -12.38 8.48 12.69
N THR A 62 -12.95 9.25 11.77
CA THR A 62 -14.24 9.93 11.95
C THR A 62 -15.40 9.26 11.22
N GLY A 63 -15.12 8.47 10.18
CA GLY A 63 -16.11 7.87 9.28
C GLY A 63 -16.64 8.85 8.23
N LEU A 64 -15.97 10.00 8.03
CA LEU A 64 -16.43 11.07 7.14
C LEU A 64 -16.77 10.58 5.71
N TYR A 65 -16.00 9.64 5.19
CA TYR A 65 -16.16 9.14 3.82
C TYR A 65 -16.75 7.72 3.78
N HIS A 66 -17.04 7.09 4.94
CA HIS A 66 -17.42 5.68 5.06
C HIS A 66 -16.41 4.71 4.44
N GLU A 67 -15.18 5.18 4.16
CA GLU A 67 -14.09 4.43 3.55
C GLU A 67 -12.80 4.68 4.34
N LEU A 68 -12.11 3.59 4.71
CA LEU A 68 -10.88 3.61 5.50
C LEU A 68 -9.79 2.80 4.79
N GLU A 69 -8.62 3.39 4.61
CA GLU A 69 -7.42 2.68 4.16
C GLU A 69 -6.48 2.44 5.34
N VAL A 70 -6.11 1.19 5.54
CA VAL A 70 -5.16 0.76 6.56
C VAL A 70 -3.89 0.31 5.86
N ILE A 71 -2.81 1.06 6.07
CA ILE A 71 -1.48 0.68 5.61
C ILE A 71 -0.61 0.34 6.81
N ASN A 72 0.34 -0.56 6.62
CA ASN A 72 1.34 -0.91 7.62
C ASN A 72 2.63 -1.38 6.95
N SER A 73 3.70 -1.50 7.71
CA SER A 73 5.04 -1.86 7.22
C SER A 73 5.19 -3.33 6.80
N GLY A 74 4.14 -3.91 6.22
CA GLY A 74 4.09 -5.32 5.83
C GLY A 74 2.78 -5.70 5.20
N SER A 75 2.05 -6.58 5.86
CA SER A 75 0.75 -7.07 5.44
C SER A 75 -0.22 -7.01 6.61
N PHE A 76 -1.52 -7.05 6.35
CA PHE A 76 -2.52 -7.10 7.43
C PHE A 76 -2.28 -8.23 8.43
N VAL A 77 -1.66 -9.34 8.03
CA VAL A 77 -1.30 -10.47 8.90
C VAL A 77 -0.20 -10.13 9.91
N ASP A 78 0.51 -9.04 9.74
CA ASP A 78 1.56 -8.58 10.63
C ASP A 78 1.03 -7.67 11.75
N LEU A 79 -0.27 -7.33 11.72
CA LEU A 79 -0.97 -6.62 12.79
C LEU A 79 -1.38 -7.60 13.90
N ASP A 80 -1.30 -7.14 15.15
CA ASP A 80 -1.76 -7.94 16.30
C ASP A 80 -3.30 -8.07 16.35
N ASN A 81 -3.78 -9.12 17.02
CA ASN A 81 -5.21 -9.41 17.08
C ASN A 81 -6.03 -8.28 17.74
N ASN A 82 -5.49 -7.60 18.76
CA ASN A 82 -6.21 -6.51 19.43
C ASN A 82 -6.39 -5.32 18.49
N THR A 83 -5.37 -5.03 17.65
CA THR A 83 -5.48 -4.01 16.60
C THR A 83 -6.56 -4.38 15.58
N ILE A 84 -6.61 -5.64 15.11
CA ILE A 84 -7.66 -6.09 14.17
C ILE A 84 -9.07 -5.98 14.79
N GLU A 85 -9.26 -6.40 16.04
CA GLU A 85 -10.56 -6.25 16.71
C GLU A 85 -10.94 -4.77 16.88
N LEU A 86 -10.00 -3.91 17.26
CA LEU A 86 -10.25 -2.46 17.36
C LEU A 86 -10.65 -1.86 15.98
N ILE A 87 -10.01 -2.27 14.89
CA ILE A 87 -10.41 -1.84 13.54
C ILE A 87 -11.86 -2.24 13.25
N LYS A 88 -12.27 -3.46 13.59
CA LYS A 88 -13.65 -3.93 13.39
C LYS A 88 -14.65 -3.11 14.22
N ASP A 89 -14.29 -2.77 15.45
CA ASP A 89 -15.16 -1.96 16.31
C ASP A 89 -15.27 -0.51 15.80
N ILE A 90 -14.17 0.09 15.33
CA ILE A 90 -14.16 1.39 14.64
C ILE A 90 -15.04 1.35 13.38
N CYS A 91 -14.92 0.31 12.56
CA CYS A 91 -15.76 0.16 11.36
C CYS A 91 -17.25 0.20 11.71
N LYS A 92 -17.69 -0.52 12.76
CA LYS A 92 -19.08 -0.52 13.21
C LYS A 92 -19.50 0.84 13.76
N GLU A 93 -18.69 1.41 14.67
CA GLU A 93 -18.99 2.69 15.36
C GLU A 93 -19.08 3.85 14.35
N LYS A 94 -18.11 3.92 13.44
CA LYS A 94 -17.98 5.02 12.46
C LYS A 94 -18.71 4.75 11.15
N LYS A 95 -19.42 3.61 11.02
CA LYS A 95 -20.17 3.21 9.82
C LYS A 95 -19.29 3.19 8.57
N ILE A 96 -18.13 2.55 8.67
CA ILE A 96 -17.25 2.30 7.53
C ILE A 96 -17.88 1.20 6.68
N ASP A 97 -18.10 1.48 5.40
CA ASP A 97 -18.69 0.53 4.44
C ASP A 97 -17.60 -0.23 3.67
N ILE A 98 -16.45 0.43 3.43
CA ILE A 98 -15.32 -0.12 2.66
C ILE A 98 -14.03 0.06 3.47
N ILE A 99 -13.25 -1.02 3.57
CA ILE A 99 -11.92 -0.96 4.19
C ILE A 99 -10.87 -1.56 3.26
N HIS A 100 -9.72 -0.87 3.13
CA HIS A 100 -8.58 -1.31 2.34
C HIS A 100 -7.46 -1.79 3.24
N PHE A 101 -6.78 -2.86 2.83
CA PHE A 101 -5.57 -3.36 3.47
C PHE A 101 -4.52 -3.72 2.42
N GLU A 102 -3.26 -3.69 2.81
CA GLU A 102 -2.16 -4.21 2.01
C GLU A 102 -1.82 -5.65 2.40
N CYS A 103 -1.41 -6.44 1.39
CA CYS A 103 -1.00 -7.81 1.62
C CYS A 103 0.08 -8.22 0.61
N HIS A 104 1.14 -8.85 1.10
CA HIS A 104 2.17 -9.45 0.26
C HIS A 104 1.68 -10.80 -0.32
N TRP A 105 2.11 -11.12 -1.53
CA TRP A 105 1.78 -12.37 -2.24
C TRP A 105 1.94 -13.64 -1.42
N MET A 106 2.96 -13.72 -0.57
CA MET A 106 3.21 -14.87 0.30
C MET A 106 2.04 -15.22 1.24
N HIS A 107 1.12 -14.30 1.44
CA HIS A 107 -0.05 -14.45 2.31
C HIS A 107 -1.37 -14.54 1.53
N LYS A 108 -1.33 -14.73 0.20
CA LYS A 108 -2.53 -14.77 -0.66
C LYS A 108 -3.60 -15.75 -0.19
N ASP A 109 -3.21 -16.88 0.37
CA ASP A 109 -4.14 -17.95 0.74
C ASP A 109 -5.04 -17.61 1.93
N VAL A 110 -4.64 -16.65 2.79
CA VAL A 110 -5.48 -16.20 3.92
C VAL A 110 -6.38 -15.00 3.58
N VAL A 111 -6.21 -14.38 2.40
CA VAL A 111 -6.97 -13.20 1.98
C VAL A 111 -8.48 -13.45 2.01
N LYS A 112 -8.93 -14.58 1.47
CA LYS A 112 -10.36 -14.92 1.42
C LYS A 112 -11.01 -15.00 2.80
N ASP A 113 -10.34 -15.60 3.75
CA ASP A 113 -10.90 -15.76 5.10
C ASP A 113 -10.83 -14.44 5.88
N PHE A 114 -9.80 -13.63 5.63
CA PHE A 114 -9.72 -12.28 6.18
C PHE A 114 -10.87 -11.38 5.67
N LYS A 115 -11.15 -11.39 4.36
CA LYS A 115 -12.31 -10.68 3.80
C LYS A 115 -13.62 -11.09 4.44
N LYS A 116 -13.88 -12.40 4.61
CA LYS A 116 -15.08 -12.92 5.26
C LYS A 116 -15.23 -12.44 6.71
N MET A 117 -14.13 -12.16 7.41
CA MET A 117 -14.19 -11.65 8.79
C MET A 117 -14.86 -10.28 8.85
N PHE A 118 -14.57 -9.40 7.90
CA PHE A 118 -15.18 -8.07 7.79
C PHE A 118 -16.57 -8.13 7.14
N GLU A 119 -16.80 -9.01 6.16
CA GLU A 119 -18.14 -9.25 5.58
C GLU A 119 -19.19 -9.60 6.64
N LYS A 120 -18.82 -10.38 7.66
CA LYS A 120 -19.70 -10.72 8.79
C LYS A 120 -20.20 -9.52 9.60
N ILE A 121 -19.52 -8.40 9.51
CA ILE A 121 -19.90 -7.13 10.16
C ILE A 121 -20.43 -6.10 9.15
N GLY A 122 -20.68 -6.52 7.90
CA GLY A 122 -21.25 -5.66 6.85
C GLY A 122 -20.23 -4.75 6.14
N VAL A 123 -18.93 -5.01 6.29
CA VAL A 123 -17.86 -4.18 5.71
C VAL A 123 -17.23 -4.89 4.52
N LYS A 124 -17.21 -4.22 3.36
CA LYS A 124 -16.51 -4.70 2.16
C LYS A 124 -15.00 -4.50 2.34
N THR A 125 -14.21 -5.55 2.15
CA THR A 125 -12.75 -5.47 2.23
C THR A 125 -12.12 -5.50 0.85
N ILE A 126 -11.25 -4.55 0.60
CA ILE A 126 -10.41 -4.42 -0.59
C ILE A 126 -8.97 -4.76 -0.19
N ILE A 127 -8.33 -5.66 -0.91
CA ILE A 127 -6.93 -6.04 -0.64
C ILE A 127 -6.04 -5.58 -1.77
N LYS A 128 -5.03 -4.80 -1.43
CA LYS A 128 -4.03 -4.22 -2.32
C LYS A 128 -2.73 -5.02 -2.26
N LEU A 129 -2.20 -5.38 -3.43
CA LEU A 129 -0.90 -6.03 -3.55
C LEU A 129 0.16 -5.00 -3.97
N GLY A 130 1.25 -4.92 -3.28
CA GLY A 130 2.47 -4.29 -3.82
C GLY A 130 3.06 -5.17 -4.91
N LEU A 131 2.61 -5.00 -6.16
CA LEU A 131 3.11 -5.77 -7.31
C LEU A 131 4.40 -5.17 -7.88
N GLU A 132 4.48 -3.85 -7.89
CA GLU A 132 5.56 -2.98 -8.35
C GLU A 132 5.68 -2.89 -9.89
N THR A 133 5.61 -4.00 -10.62
CA THR A 133 5.62 -4.06 -12.09
C THR A 133 5.10 -5.42 -12.57
N PHE A 134 4.53 -5.48 -13.76
CA PHE A 134 4.18 -6.72 -14.44
C PHE A 134 5.36 -7.36 -15.16
N ASP A 135 6.48 -6.64 -15.37
CA ASP A 135 7.72 -7.24 -15.85
C ASP A 135 8.28 -8.20 -14.79
N TYR A 136 8.02 -9.49 -14.99
CA TYR A 136 8.40 -10.53 -14.04
C TYR A 136 9.91 -10.57 -13.79
N ASP A 137 10.71 -10.47 -14.84
CA ASP A 137 12.16 -10.61 -14.71
C ASP A 137 12.74 -9.39 -13.98
N PHE A 138 12.23 -8.20 -14.27
CA PHE A 138 12.60 -6.99 -13.52
C PHE A 138 12.13 -7.07 -12.06
N ARG A 139 10.90 -7.49 -11.82
CA ARG A 139 10.32 -7.62 -10.49
C ARG A 139 11.11 -8.58 -9.60
N GLU A 140 11.51 -9.73 -10.13
CA GLU A 140 12.15 -10.77 -9.32
C GLU A 140 13.69 -10.67 -9.31
N SER A 141 14.34 -10.18 -10.38
CA SER A 141 15.79 -10.06 -10.42
C SER A 141 16.33 -8.72 -9.88
N VAL A 142 15.60 -7.62 -10.10
CA VAL A 142 16.01 -6.28 -9.68
C VAL A 142 15.40 -5.91 -8.34
N LEU A 143 14.07 -6.03 -8.21
CA LEU A 143 13.32 -5.61 -7.02
C LEU A 143 13.30 -6.68 -5.93
N VAL A 144 13.42 -7.96 -6.29
CA VAL A 144 13.37 -9.14 -5.40
C VAL A 144 12.07 -9.18 -4.61
N LYS A 145 10.94 -9.03 -5.32
CA LYS A 145 9.62 -8.90 -4.71
C LYS A 145 9.07 -10.22 -4.15
N GLY A 146 9.46 -11.36 -4.73
CA GLY A 146 9.01 -12.68 -4.27
C GLY A 146 7.57 -13.02 -4.65
N ILE A 147 7.16 -12.62 -5.84
CA ILE A 147 5.88 -12.97 -6.44
C ILE A 147 6.14 -13.95 -7.60
N ASP A 148 5.93 -15.23 -7.35
CA ASP A 148 6.25 -16.33 -8.29
C ASP A 148 5.22 -16.51 -9.43
N GLU A 149 4.17 -15.69 -9.46
CA GLU A 149 3.15 -15.70 -10.51
C GLU A 149 3.44 -14.60 -11.57
N LYS A 150 3.31 -14.96 -12.84
CA LYS A 150 3.49 -14.06 -13.99
C LYS A 150 2.19 -13.52 -14.56
N GLU A 151 1.12 -14.32 -14.45
CA GLU A 151 -0.15 -14.06 -15.12
C GLU A 151 -1.01 -13.08 -14.29
N PRO A 152 -1.31 -11.87 -14.82
CA PRO A 152 -2.11 -10.87 -14.10
C PRO A 152 -3.48 -11.40 -13.67
N GLU A 153 -4.15 -12.17 -14.52
CA GLU A 153 -5.44 -12.80 -14.23
C GLU A 153 -5.40 -13.71 -13.00
N LYS A 154 -4.30 -14.43 -12.80
CA LYS A 154 -4.15 -15.30 -11.63
C LYS A 154 -3.89 -14.50 -10.36
N ILE A 155 -3.16 -13.38 -10.46
CA ILE A 155 -2.93 -12.46 -9.35
C ILE A 155 -4.25 -11.81 -8.93
N ALA A 156 -5.06 -11.37 -9.90
CA ALA A 156 -6.36 -10.73 -9.66
C ALA A 156 -7.40 -11.65 -8.97
N LYS A 157 -7.17 -12.98 -8.92
CA LYS A 157 -8.03 -13.89 -8.13
C LYS A 157 -7.94 -13.66 -6.62
N TYR A 158 -6.86 -13.06 -6.16
CA TYR A 158 -6.59 -12.85 -4.73
C TYR A 158 -6.67 -11.38 -4.31
N PHE A 159 -6.33 -10.46 -5.23
CA PHE A 159 -6.15 -9.04 -4.94
C PHE A 159 -7.06 -8.18 -5.79
N ASP A 160 -7.60 -7.13 -5.20
CA ASP A 160 -8.55 -6.22 -5.87
C ASP A 160 -7.84 -5.02 -6.49
N GLU A 161 -6.73 -4.57 -5.87
CA GLU A 161 -5.94 -3.40 -6.25
C GLU A 161 -4.45 -3.70 -6.23
N ILE A 162 -3.66 -2.88 -6.89
CA ILE A 162 -2.21 -3.01 -6.93
C ILE A 162 -1.49 -1.69 -6.69
N ASN A 163 -0.30 -1.80 -6.08
CA ASN A 163 0.71 -0.74 -6.10
C ASN A 163 1.76 -1.06 -7.17
N LEU A 164 2.11 -0.05 -7.95
CA LEU A 164 3.20 -0.06 -8.92
C LEU A 164 4.30 0.90 -8.45
N LEU A 165 5.55 0.56 -8.75
CA LEU A 165 6.72 1.38 -8.43
C LEU A 165 7.40 1.81 -9.73
N GLN A 166 7.49 3.11 -9.96
CA GLN A 166 8.07 3.68 -11.18
C GLN A 166 9.17 4.69 -10.84
N GLY A 167 9.97 5.05 -11.83
CA GLY A 167 11.11 5.96 -11.63
C GLY A 167 12.42 5.26 -11.30
N ILE A 168 12.60 4.01 -11.70
CA ILE A 168 13.77 3.18 -11.43
C ILE A 168 14.55 2.91 -12.71
N LYS A 169 15.89 2.88 -12.62
CA LYS A 169 16.76 2.55 -13.76
C LYS A 169 16.37 1.22 -14.39
N GLY A 170 16.23 1.23 -15.70
CA GLY A 170 15.82 0.07 -16.52
C GLY A 170 14.36 0.08 -16.92
N GLN A 171 13.53 0.86 -16.27
CA GLN A 171 12.18 1.15 -16.76
C GLN A 171 12.22 2.13 -17.95
N THR A 172 11.22 2.05 -18.81
CA THR A 172 11.02 2.91 -19.97
C THR A 172 9.59 3.44 -19.95
N LYS A 173 9.32 4.51 -20.67
CA LYS A 173 7.96 5.00 -20.91
C LYS A 173 7.00 3.88 -21.33
N VAL A 174 7.44 2.99 -22.22
CA VAL A 174 6.60 1.88 -22.71
C VAL A 174 6.29 0.90 -21.58
N SER A 175 7.29 0.48 -20.79
CA SER A 175 7.06 -0.44 -19.66
C SER A 175 6.19 0.18 -18.59
N MET A 176 6.38 1.45 -18.26
CA MET A 176 5.60 2.19 -17.27
C MET A 176 4.11 2.33 -17.67
N ILE A 177 3.85 2.66 -18.95
CA ILE A 177 2.49 2.72 -19.49
C ILE A 177 1.85 1.33 -19.50
N ASN A 178 2.58 0.30 -19.95
CA ASN A 178 2.10 -1.07 -20.01
C ASN A 178 1.69 -1.60 -18.62
N ASP A 179 2.46 -1.30 -17.58
CA ASP A 179 2.13 -1.66 -16.21
C ASP A 179 0.79 -1.06 -15.75
N ILE A 180 0.52 0.21 -16.06
CA ILE A 180 -0.73 0.86 -15.69
C ILE A 180 -1.89 0.31 -16.53
N ASP A 181 -1.71 0.13 -17.84
CA ASP A 181 -2.76 -0.36 -18.74
C ASP A 181 -3.15 -1.82 -18.41
N ILE A 182 -2.20 -2.71 -18.09
CA ILE A 182 -2.49 -4.06 -17.56
C ILE A 182 -3.22 -3.96 -16.21
N GLY A 183 -2.78 -3.05 -15.34
CA GLY A 183 -3.45 -2.81 -14.06
C GLY A 183 -4.94 -2.47 -14.25
N PHE A 184 -5.28 -1.66 -15.25
CA PHE A 184 -6.68 -1.34 -15.56
C PHE A 184 -7.50 -2.51 -16.11
N GLU A 185 -6.85 -3.46 -16.77
CA GLU A 185 -7.54 -4.62 -17.32
C GLU A 185 -8.01 -5.59 -16.22
N TYR A 186 -7.19 -5.80 -15.19
CA TYR A 186 -7.40 -6.86 -14.21
C TYR A 186 -7.77 -6.40 -12.81
N PHE A 187 -7.51 -5.14 -12.44
CA PHE A 187 -7.69 -4.63 -11.08
C PHE A 187 -8.64 -3.43 -11.03
N SER A 188 -9.28 -3.22 -9.91
CA SER A 188 -10.25 -2.12 -9.74
C SER A 188 -9.58 -0.76 -9.71
N ARG A 189 -8.37 -0.66 -9.11
CA ARG A 189 -7.58 0.56 -8.98
C ARG A 189 -6.08 0.26 -8.98
N VAL A 190 -5.30 1.21 -9.45
CA VAL A 190 -3.84 1.17 -9.48
C VAL A 190 -3.31 2.36 -8.67
N CYS A 191 -2.38 2.10 -7.74
CA CYS A 191 -1.62 3.16 -7.09
C CYS A 191 -0.18 3.15 -7.63
N VAL A 192 0.24 4.23 -8.26
CA VAL A 192 1.59 4.39 -8.81
C VAL A 192 2.43 5.20 -7.82
N ASN A 193 3.45 4.57 -7.27
CA ASN A 193 4.44 5.23 -6.42
C ASN A 193 5.67 5.58 -7.25
N ILE A 194 6.15 6.82 -7.15
CA ILE A 194 7.43 7.21 -7.73
C ILE A 194 8.53 6.90 -6.71
N MET A 195 9.59 6.22 -7.19
CA MET A 195 10.71 5.86 -6.32
C MET A 195 11.39 7.11 -5.76
N VAL A 196 11.54 7.16 -4.44
CA VAL A 196 12.27 8.20 -3.71
C VAL A 196 13.54 7.63 -3.06
N GLU A 197 14.52 8.47 -2.79
CA GLU A 197 15.74 8.04 -2.09
C GLU A 197 15.42 7.64 -0.64
N ASN A 198 15.78 6.42 -0.26
CA ASN A 198 15.46 5.86 1.06
C ASN A 198 16.57 4.97 1.65
N GLY A 199 17.80 5.07 1.12
CA GLY A 199 18.94 4.29 1.59
C GLY A 199 19.03 2.85 1.07
N MET A 200 18.02 2.36 0.34
CA MET A 200 17.99 0.98 -0.18
C MET A 200 18.86 0.82 -1.45
N PRO A 201 19.23 -0.44 -1.83
CA PRO A 201 20.07 -0.69 -3.00
C PRO A 201 19.47 -0.21 -4.33
N VAL A 202 18.15 -0.36 -4.53
CA VAL A 202 17.45 0.18 -5.70
C VAL A 202 17.19 1.66 -5.45
N LYS A 203 17.59 2.50 -6.40
CA LYS A 203 17.58 3.95 -6.28
C LYS A 203 16.66 4.58 -7.30
N PRO A 204 16.11 5.78 -7.03
CA PRO A 204 15.45 6.58 -8.06
C PRO A 204 16.42 6.90 -9.19
N ASP A 205 15.90 6.89 -10.42
CA ASP A 205 16.63 7.36 -11.61
C ASP A 205 15.96 8.63 -12.13
N ARG A 206 16.70 9.73 -12.06
CA ARG A 206 16.19 11.05 -12.43
C ARG A 206 15.67 11.11 -13.88
N ASN A 207 16.37 10.48 -14.82
CA ASN A 207 15.95 10.51 -16.23
C ASN A 207 14.63 9.75 -16.43
N VAL A 208 14.48 8.61 -15.75
CA VAL A 208 13.23 7.82 -15.80
C VAL A 208 12.08 8.57 -15.13
N ILE A 209 12.33 9.28 -14.03
CA ILE A 209 11.32 10.11 -13.37
C ILE A 209 10.93 11.30 -14.27
N GLU A 210 11.88 11.96 -14.92
CA GLU A 210 11.61 13.04 -15.89
C GLU A 210 10.77 12.52 -17.06
N GLU A 211 11.08 11.32 -17.59
CA GLU A 211 10.28 10.68 -18.66
C GLU A 211 8.86 10.35 -18.16
N PHE A 212 8.72 9.82 -16.93
CA PHE A 212 7.42 9.59 -16.31
C PHE A 212 6.60 10.87 -16.21
N MET A 213 7.16 11.93 -15.64
CA MET A 213 6.48 13.22 -15.44
C MET A 213 6.06 13.87 -16.76
N LYS A 214 6.86 13.69 -17.81
CA LYS A 214 6.60 14.28 -19.14
C LYS A 214 5.57 13.48 -19.94
N ASP A 215 5.68 12.16 -19.95
CA ASP A 215 5.01 11.31 -20.94
C ASP A 215 3.98 10.34 -20.36
N VAL A 216 4.08 9.97 -19.07
CA VAL A 216 3.18 9.02 -18.40
C VAL A 216 2.18 9.76 -17.51
N TYR A 217 2.66 10.60 -16.61
CA TYR A 217 1.84 11.34 -15.64
C TYR A 217 0.67 12.09 -16.30
N PRO A 218 0.86 12.87 -17.39
CA PRO A 218 -0.25 13.62 -18.02
C PRO A 218 -1.35 12.71 -18.59
N LYS A 219 -1.02 11.46 -18.97
CA LYS A 219 -1.98 10.48 -19.51
C LYS A 219 -2.93 9.97 -18.44
N TYR A 220 -2.47 9.84 -17.18
CA TYR A 220 -3.22 9.13 -16.13
C TYR A 220 -3.63 9.99 -14.94
N LYS A 221 -3.05 11.16 -14.73
CA LYS A 221 -3.27 11.99 -13.54
C LYS A 221 -4.74 12.30 -13.24
N ASP A 222 -5.58 12.40 -14.27
CA ASP A 222 -7.00 12.73 -14.14
C ASP A 222 -7.90 11.48 -14.18
N ASN A 223 -7.33 10.26 -14.23
CA ASN A 223 -8.09 9.04 -14.23
C ASN A 223 -8.47 8.63 -12.79
N GLU A 224 -9.79 8.46 -12.54
CA GLU A 224 -10.32 8.09 -11.22
C GLU A 224 -9.83 6.72 -10.70
N ARG A 225 -9.36 5.85 -11.58
CA ARG A 225 -8.86 4.52 -11.22
C ARG A 225 -7.37 4.49 -10.93
N VAL A 226 -6.70 5.63 -10.91
CA VAL A 226 -5.27 5.69 -10.58
C VAL A 226 -4.99 6.76 -9.53
N ASP A 227 -4.29 6.39 -8.48
CA ASP A 227 -3.64 7.30 -7.55
C ASP A 227 -2.16 7.37 -7.94
N ILE A 228 -1.58 8.58 -8.05
CA ILE A 228 -0.16 8.76 -8.38
C ILE A 228 0.49 9.53 -7.24
N LEU A 229 1.41 8.87 -6.54
CA LEU A 229 2.17 9.44 -5.43
C LEU A 229 3.57 9.81 -5.94
N ILE A 230 3.83 11.11 -6.07
CA ILE A 230 5.16 11.64 -6.43
C ILE A 230 6.09 11.52 -5.22
N GLU A 231 5.55 11.80 -4.04
CA GLU A 231 6.21 11.61 -2.75
C GLU A 231 5.50 10.51 -1.95
N ASN A 232 6.24 9.70 -1.22
CA ASN A 232 5.64 8.65 -0.37
C ASN A 232 4.66 9.17 0.69
N THR A 233 4.68 10.47 0.93
CA THR A 233 3.86 11.16 1.93
C THR A 233 2.71 11.96 1.34
N ASP A 234 2.40 11.78 0.05
CA ASP A 234 1.34 12.54 -0.63
C ASP A 234 -0.05 12.29 -0.02
N PHE A 235 -0.29 11.11 0.54
CA PHE A 235 -1.51 10.82 1.30
C PHE A 235 -1.52 11.40 2.72
N GLY A 236 -0.51 12.17 3.09
CA GLY A 236 -0.45 12.89 4.37
C GLY A 236 -0.02 12.07 5.58
N VAL A 237 0.19 10.76 5.43
CA VAL A 237 0.80 9.90 6.46
C VAL A 237 2.27 9.66 6.18
N GLY A 238 3.05 9.24 7.19
CA GLY A 238 4.48 8.97 7.04
C GLY A 238 5.38 10.22 7.13
N LYS A 239 4.82 11.44 7.11
CA LYS A 239 5.58 12.68 7.41
C LYS A 239 6.00 12.66 8.86
N ASN A 240 7.23 13.14 9.18
CA ASN A 240 7.58 13.39 10.57
C ASN A 240 6.71 14.53 11.12
N MET A 241 6.28 14.40 12.38
CA MET A 241 5.68 15.53 13.10
C MET A 241 6.79 16.56 13.35
N ASP A 242 6.57 17.80 12.93
CA ASP A 242 7.44 18.94 13.21
C ASP A 242 7.41 19.30 14.70
#